data_e26dc49e2e8ed9ff701da77dfa0b0325
#
_entry.id   e26dc49e2e8ed9ff701da77dfa0b0325
#
_cell.length_a   1.000
_cell.length_b   1.000
_cell.length_c   1.000
_cell.angle_alpha   90.00
_cell.angle_beta   90.00
_cell.angle_gamma   90.00
#
_symmetry.space_group_name_H-M   'P 1'
#
loop_
_entity.id
_entity.type
_entity.pdbx_description
1 polymer ?
#
loop_
_entity_poly.entity_id
_entity_poly.type
_entity_poly.pdbx_seq_one_letter_code
_entity_poly.pdbx_strand_id
1 'polypeptide(L)'
;LWAALRMSAHTLSFGGMTAFLQLVNKIQGPARNLTKLVPAFVSVFTAAERLMELEEDPLEAQGAPIYIKAPCGIRLNNLCYAYEDGKDKVIDNLSFDFKPGSCTAILGETGAGKTTLVRMILALVQPQSGQIEIYHGSTHQTLSPLHRCNFVYVPQGNTLMSGTIRENLRLGKLDATDEEMLHALHVSCADFVKDLPEGLDTLCSE
;
A
#
# COMPACT_ATOMS: atom_id res chain seq x y z
N LEU A 1 24.56 44.08 -32.08
CA LEU A 1 24.87 44.48 -33.45
C LEU A 1 24.16 45.79 -33.84
N TRP A 2 22.81 45.87 -33.72
CA TRP A 2 22.02 47.06 -34.06
C TRP A 2 22.45 48.34 -33.30
N ALA A 3 22.65 48.22 -31.96
CA ALA A 3 23.09 49.35 -31.13
C ALA A 3 24.49 49.84 -31.49
N ALA A 4 25.42 48.94 -31.86
CA ALA A 4 26.76 49.29 -32.30
C ALA A 4 26.75 50.04 -33.66
N LEU A 5 25.91 49.65 -34.60
CA LEU A 5 25.70 50.32 -35.88
C LEU A 5 25.12 51.72 -35.69
N ARG A 6 24.19 51.93 -34.78
CA ARG A 6 23.59 53.22 -34.46
C ARG A 6 24.57 54.18 -33.75
N MET A 7 25.46 53.59 -32.91
CA MET A 7 26.53 54.34 -32.23
C MET A 7 27.59 54.82 -33.22
N SER A 8 27.98 53.96 -34.18
CA SER A 8 28.87 54.35 -35.31
C SER A 8 28.30 55.44 -36.20
N ALA A 9 26.99 55.47 -36.35
CA ALA A 9 26.27 56.54 -37.10
C ALA A 9 25.96 57.80 -36.27
N HIS A 10 26.54 57.99 -35.10
CA HIS A 10 26.29 59.09 -34.16
C HIS A 10 24.81 59.37 -33.81
N THR A 11 23.91 58.38 -34.04
CA THR A 11 22.49 58.51 -33.74
C THR A 11 22.11 57.98 -32.36
N LEU A 12 23.05 57.34 -31.63
CA LEU A 12 22.86 56.82 -30.26
C LEU A 12 24.05 57.24 -29.37
N SER A 13 23.76 57.83 -28.22
CA SER A 13 24.79 58.17 -27.23
C SER A 13 25.19 56.96 -26.43
N PHE A 14 26.37 56.95 -25.80
CA PHE A 14 26.83 55.92 -24.90
C PHE A 14 25.83 55.65 -23.74
N GLY A 15 25.26 56.74 -23.18
CA GLY A 15 24.18 56.65 -22.20
C GLY A 15 22.92 55.97 -22.67
N GLY A 16 22.52 56.23 -23.95
CA GLY A 16 21.38 55.56 -24.57
C GLY A 16 21.61 54.05 -24.78
N MET A 17 22.84 53.65 -25.13
CA MET A 17 23.20 52.25 -25.27
C MET A 17 23.18 51.52 -23.94
N THR A 18 23.72 52.12 -22.87
CA THR A 18 23.68 51.50 -21.51
C THR A 18 22.24 51.39 -20.97
N ALA A 19 21.42 52.40 -21.18
CA ALA A 19 20.00 52.37 -20.83
C ALA A 19 19.25 51.25 -21.59
N PHE A 20 19.51 51.09 -22.88
CA PHE A 20 18.93 50.02 -23.68
C PHE A 20 19.34 48.62 -23.16
N LEU A 21 20.64 48.40 -22.86
CA LEU A 21 21.13 47.13 -22.32
C LEU A 21 20.51 46.83 -20.95
N GLN A 22 20.35 47.84 -20.10
CA GLN A 22 19.66 47.66 -18.80
C GLN A 22 18.19 47.30 -18.97
N LEU A 23 17.48 47.92 -19.94
CA LEU A 23 16.11 47.59 -20.25
C LEU A 23 15.96 46.13 -20.74
N VAL A 24 16.85 45.71 -21.65
CA VAL A 24 16.89 44.33 -22.13
C VAL A 24 17.10 43.35 -20.98
N ASN A 25 18.05 43.62 -20.11
CA ASN A 25 18.31 42.75 -18.93
C ASN A 25 17.12 42.71 -17.97
N LYS A 26 16.44 43.85 -17.74
CA LYS A 26 15.23 43.92 -16.93
C LYS A 26 14.07 43.10 -17.48
N ILE A 27 13.96 42.93 -18.80
CA ILE A 27 12.93 42.11 -19.42
C ILE A 27 13.34 40.65 -19.50
N GLN A 28 14.60 40.35 -19.83
CA GLN A 28 15.07 38.98 -19.99
C GLN A 28 15.11 38.20 -18.65
N GLY A 29 15.39 38.88 -17.56
CA GLY A 29 15.41 38.25 -16.21
C GLY A 29 14.08 37.64 -15.84
N PRO A 30 13.00 38.40 -15.75
CA PRO A 30 11.66 37.86 -15.48
C PRO A 30 11.19 36.84 -16.51
N ALA A 31 11.48 37.03 -17.83
CA ALA A 31 11.12 36.07 -18.85
C ALA A 31 11.79 34.69 -18.65
N ARG A 32 13.07 34.67 -18.29
CA ARG A 32 13.78 33.42 -17.92
C ARG A 32 13.24 32.78 -16.66
N ASN A 33 12.81 33.57 -15.68
CA ASN A 33 12.20 33.03 -14.46
C ASN A 33 10.83 32.41 -14.75
N LEU A 34 10.03 33.00 -15.62
CA LEU A 34 8.75 32.40 -16.04
C LEU A 34 8.95 31.05 -16.72
N THR A 35 9.96 30.91 -17.60
CA THR A 35 10.23 29.59 -18.23
C THR A 35 10.68 28.53 -17.22
N LYS A 36 11.34 28.89 -16.10
CA LYS A 36 11.71 27.97 -15.04
C LYS A 36 10.53 27.56 -14.16
N LEU A 37 9.49 28.38 -14.08
CA LEU A 37 8.30 28.06 -13.28
C LEU A 37 7.42 26.99 -13.92
N VAL A 38 7.45 26.85 -15.25
CA VAL A 38 6.62 25.87 -15.95
C VAL A 38 6.86 24.43 -15.47
N PRO A 39 8.09 23.91 -15.39
CA PRO A 39 8.34 22.55 -14.85
C PRO A 39 7.91 22.39 -13.39
N ALA A 40 8.13 23.42 -12.56
CA ALA A 40 7.70 23.41 -11.16
C ALA A 40 6.17 23.35 -11.06
N PHE A 41 5.45 24.07 -11.90
CA PHE A 41 3.99 24.04 -11.95
C PHE A 41 3.47 22.65 -12.33
N VAL A 42 4.05 22.04 -13.38
CA VAL A 42 3.69 20.69 -13.81
C VAL A 42 3.93 19.67 -12.68
N SER A 43 5.07 19.77 -11.99
CA SER A 43 5.39 18.88 -10.87
C SER A 43 4.38 18.99 -9.73
N VAL A 44 3.97 20.21 -9.37
CA VAL A 44 2.96 20.45 -8.35
C VAL A 44 1.60 19.89 -8.76
N PHE A 45 1.20 20.10 -10.03
CA PHE A 45 -0.06 19.56 -10.55
C PHE A 45 -0.07 18.03 -10.50
N THR A 46 0.99 17.37 -10.98
CA THR A 46 1.08 15.90 -10.94
C THR A 46 1.06 15.36 -9.50
N ALA A 47 1.70 16.07 -8.57
CA ALA A 47 1.64 15.68 -7.15
C ALA A 47 0.23 15.86 -6.57
N ALA A 48 -0.47 16.95 -6.94
CA ALA A 48 -1.84 17.20 -6.52
C ALA A 48 -2.82 16.17 -7.09
N GLU A 49 -2.70 15.80 -8.37
CA GLU A 49 -3.51 14.75 -8.99
C GLU A 49 -3.37 13.41 -8.27
N ARG A 50 -2.14 13.00 -7.93
CA ARG A 50 -1.90 11.78 -7.16
C ARG A 50 -2.52 11.80 -5.75
N LEU A 51 -2.52 12.97 -5.10
CA LEU A 51 -3.18 13.13 -3.81
C LEU A 51 -4.70 13.06 -3.95
N MET A 52 -5.26 13.64 -5.00
CA MET A 52 -6.69 13.58 -5.27
C MET A 52 -7.15 12.16 -5.58
N GLU A 53 -6.38 11.40 -6.38
CA GLU A 53 -6.63 9.98 -6.61
C GLU A 53 -6.70 9.18 -5.32
N LEU A 54 -5.81 9.44 -4.34
CA LEU A 54 -5.83 8.80 -3.03
C LEU A 54 -7.03 9.21 -2.17
N GLU A 55 -7.52 10.45 -2.32
CA GLU A 55 -8.72 10.93 -1.61
C GLU A 55 -10.02 10.37 -2.20
N GLU A 56 -10.04 10.04 -3.49
CA GLU A 56 -11.20 9.44 -4.17
C GLU A 56 -11.40 7.97 -3.82
N ASP A 57 -10.36 7.30 -3.34
CA ASP A 57 -10.46 5.89 -2.91
C ASP A 57 -11.43 5.75 -1.73
N PRO A 58 -12.41 4.84 -1.83
CA PRO A 58 -13.39 4.65 -0.77
C PRO A 58 -12.71 4.17 0.52
N LEU A 59 -12.96 4.88 1.60
CA LEU A 59 -12.45 4.50 2.92
C LEU A 59 -13.00 3.13 3.34
N GLU A 60 -12.16 2.32 3.94
CA GLU A 60 -12.62 1.07 4.57
C GLU A 60 -13.65 1.36 5.67
N ALA A 61 -14.48 0.35 5.96
CA ALA A 61 -15.48 0.43 7.01
C ALA A 61 -14.83 0.85 8.35
N GLN A 62 -15.28 1.97 8.87
CA GLN A 62 -14.81 2.53 10.14
C GLN A 62 -15.67 1.97 11.29
N GLY A 63 -15.02 1.56 12.39
CA GLY A 63 -15.73 1.04 13.55
C GLY A 63 -14.82 0.28 14.51
N ALA A 64 -15.42 -0.20 15.59
CA ALA A 64 -14.72 -1.07 16.54
C ALA A 64 -14.54 -2.46 15.94
N PRO A 65 -13.39 -3.15 16.16
CA PRO A 65 -13.18 -4.52 15.74
C PRO A 65 -14.26 -5.45 16.30
N ILE A 66 -14.77 -6.36 15.45
CA ILE A 66 -15.79 -7.34 15.81
C ILE A 66 -15.11 -8.66 16.15
N TYR A 67 -15.01 -8.98 17.43
CA TYR A 67 -14.43 -10.22 17.92
C TYR A 67 -15.47 -11.32 18.02
N ILE A 68 -15.16 -12.51 17.48
CA ILE A 68 -15.98 -13.71 17.57
C ILE A 68 -15.29 -14.68 18.52
N LYS A 69 -15.92 -14.92 19.68
CA LYS A 69 -15.32 -15.73 20.78
C LYS A 69 -15.39 -17.24 20.58
N ALA A 70 -15.83 -17.72 19.45
CA ALA A 70 -16.05 -19.15 19.21
C ALA A 70 -15.58 -19.52 17.80
N PRO A 71 -15.34 -20.82 17.53
CA PRO A 71 -15.00 -21.25 16.18
C PRO A 71 -16.04 -20.78 15.18
N CYS A 72 -15.61 -20.05 14.18
CA CYS A 72 -16.45 -19.51 13.12
C CYS A 72 -16.18 -20.21 11.79
N GLY A 73 -17.17 -20.25 10.95
CA GLY A 73 -17.07 -20.68 9.55
C GLY A 73 -17.13 -19.48 8.62
N ILE A 74 -16.69 -19.68 7.39
CA ILE A 74 -16.76 -18.67 6.31
C ILE A 74 -17.49 -19.30 5.14
N ARG A 75 -18.54 -18.64 4.68
CA ARG A 75 -19.32 -19.07 3.52
C ARG A 75 -19.14 -18.08 2.38
N LEU A 76 -18.78 -18.62 1.24
CA LEU A 76 -18.66 -17.90 -0.02
C LEU A 76 -19.90 -18.17 -0.86
N ASN A 77 -20.57 -17.13 -1.33
CA ASN A 77 -21.77 -17.22 -2.13
C ASN A 77 -21.56 -16.53 -3.47
N ASN A 78 -21.42 -17.33 -4.54
CA ASN A 78 -21.36 -16.87 -5.94
C ASN A 78 -20.33 -15.74 -6.18
N LEU A 79 -19.13 -15.87 -5.63
CA LEU A 79 -18.10 -14.84 -5.72
C LEU A 79 -17.57 -14.71 -7.14
N CYS A 80 -17.51 -13.47 -7.64
CA CYS A 80 -16.79 -13.12 -8.86
C CYS A 80 -15.81 -11.99 -8.57
N TYR A 81 -14.62 -12.08 -9.18
CA TYR A 81 -13.60 -11.05 -9.08
C TYR A 81 -12.71 -11.03 -10.32
N ALA A 82 -12.41 -9.81 -10.80
CA ALA A 82 -11.38 -9.54 -11.79
C ALA A 82 -10.57 -8.32 -11.34
N TYR A 83 -9.27 -8.26 -11.64
CA TYR A 83 -8.48 -7.04 -11.47
C TYR A 83 -8.86 -6.03 -12.56
N GLU A 84 -8.78 -4.73 -12.26
CA GLU A 84 -9.21 -3.66 -13.18
C GLU A 84 -8.50 -3.70 -14.54
N ASP A 85 -7.25 -4.11 -14.56
CA ASP A 85 -6.44 -4.25 -15.79
C ASP A 85 -6.70 -5.56 -16.55
N GLY A 86 -7.43 -6.50 -15.96
CA GLY A 86 -7.66 -7.84 -16.50
C GLY A 86 -9.05 -7.99 -17.12
N LYS A 87 -9.11 -8.38 -18.39
CA LYS A 87 -10.37 -8.79 -19.05
C LYS A 87 -10.86 -10.14 -18.54
N ASP A 88 -10.00 -10.93 -17.90
CA ASP A 88 -10.30 -12.27 -17.44
C ASP A 88 -10.65 -12.29 -15.95
N LYS A 89 -11.75 -12.97 -15.63
CA LYS A 89 -12.15 -13.19 -14.24
C LYS A 89 -11.14 -14.11 -13.56
N VAL A 90 -10.61 -13.66 -12.44
CA VAL A 90 -9.71 -14.47 -11.59
C VAL A 90 -10.51 -15.45 -10.73
N ILE A 91 -11.70 -15.04 -10.31
CA ILE A 91 -12.67 -15.88 -9.61
C ILE A 91 -14.00 -15.72 -10.32
N ASP A 92 -14.61 -16.83 -10.71
CA ASP A 92 -15.88 -16.85 -11.41
C ASP A 92 -16.86 -17.79 -10.72
N ASN A 93 -17.92 -17.20 -10.17
CA ASN A 93 -19.06 -17.88 -9.53
C ASN A 93 -18.66 -18.93 -8.48
N LEU A 94 -17.66 -18.61 -7.62
CA LEU A 94 -17.18 -19.51 -6.60
C LEU A 94 -18.10 -19.50 -5.38
N SER A 95 -18.59 -20.69 -5.02
CA SER A 95 -19.33 -20.91 -3.78
C SER A 95 -18.66 -22.02 -2.98
N PHE A 96 -18.40 -21.78 -1.70
CA PHE A 96 -17.77 -22.75 -0.80
C PHE A 96 -18.11 -22.46 0.65
N ASP A 97 -18.08 -23.48 1.51
CA ASP A 97 -18.32 -23.37 2.94
C ASP A 97 -17.13 -23.92 3.74
N PHE A 98 -16.33 -23.01 4.30
CA PHE A 98 -15.26 -23.33 5.25
C PHE A 98 -15.88 -23.56 6.61
N LYS A 99 -16.06 -24.82 6.98
CA LYS A 99 -16.73 -25.17 8.24
C LYS A 99 -15.88 -24.83 9.46
N PRO A 100 -16.50 -24.45 10.58
CA PRO A 100 -15.78 -24.20 11.83
C PRO A 100 -14.94 -25.41 12.24
N GLY A 101 -13.70 -25.18 12.66
CA GLY A 101 -12.77 -26.21 13.15
C GLY A 101 -12.26 -27.18 12.07
N SER A 102 -12.57 -26.96 10.80
CA SER A 102 -12.04 -27.77 9.69
C SER A 102 -10.70 -27.24 9.16
N CYS A 103 -9.92 -28.15 8.57
CA CYS A 103 -8.74 -27.80 7.79
C CYS A 103 -9.07 -27.98 6.30
N THR A 104 -8.85 -26.92 5.51
CA THR A 104 -9.13 -26.94 4.07
C THR A 104 -7.86 -26.67 3.28
N ALA A 105 -7.55 -27.53 2.32
CA ALA A 105 -6.46 -27.32 1.37
C ALA A 105 -7.01 -26.72 0.07
N ILE A 106 -6.41 -25.60 -0.37
CA ILE A 106 -6.72 -24.96 -1.64
C ILE A 106 -5.62 -25.30 -2.64
N LEU A 107 -5.96 -26.09 -3.64
CA LEU A 107 -5.04 -26.58 -4.68
C LEU A 107 -5.37 -25.93 -6.03
N GLY A 108 -4.36 -25.76 -6.85
CA GLY A 108 -4.49 -25.20 -8.20
C GLY A 108 -3.17 -24.71 -8.76
N GLU A 109 -3.12 -24.46 -10.05
CA GLU A 109 -1.95 -23.94 -10.75
C GLU A 109 -1.57 -22.51 -10.29
N THR A 110 -0.36 -22.08 -10.61
CA THR A 110 0.07 -20.70 -10.39
C THR A 110 -0.83 -19.77 -11.21
N GLY A 111 -1.35 -18.72 -10.59
CA GLY A 111 -2.30 -17.81 -11.25
C GLY A 111 -3.77 -18.18 -11.11
N ALA A 112 -4.12 -19.36 -10.58
CA ALA A 112 -5.52 -19.82 -10.41
C ALA A 112 -6.35 -19.02 -9.39
N GLY A 113 -5.88 -17.87 -8.90
CA GLY A 113 -6.65 -17.01 -7.99
C GLY A 113 -6.57 -17.38 -6.50
N LYS A 114 -5.73 -18.35 -6.08
CA LYS A 114 -5.64 -18.77 -4.68
C LYS A 114 -5.33 -17.62 -3.72
N THR A 115 -4.33 -16.83 -4.04
CA THR A 115 -3.94 -15.67 -3.22
C THR A 115 -5.04 -14.60 -3.21
N THR A 116 -5.73 -14.40 -4.33
CA THR A 116 -6.86 -13.47 -4.43
C THR A 116 -8.01 -13.93 -3.54
N LEU A 117 -8.33 -15.22 -3.53
CA LEU A 117 -9.34 -15.80 -2.65
C LEU A 117 -9.00 -15.57 -1.17
N VAL A 118 -7.74 -15.83 -0.77
CA VAL A 118 -7.29 -15.57 0.60
C VAL A 118 -7.41 -14.08 0.96
N ARG A 119 -7.03 -13.18 0.05
CA ARG A 119 -7.18 -11.73 0.26
C ARG A 119 -8.64 -11.31 0.42
N MET A 120 -9.56 -11.95 -0.31
CA MET A 120 -11.00 -11.69 -0.15
C MET A 120 -11.51 -12.20 1.20
N ILE A 121 -11.09 -13.38 1.66
CA ILE A 121 -11.42 -13.92 2.99
C ILE A 121 -10.87 -13.03 4.11
N LEU A 122 -9.75 -12.37 3.90
CA LEU A 122 -9.19 -11.38 4.82
C LEU A 122 -9.85 -9.99 4.68
N ALA A 123 -10.85 -9.84 3.81
CA ALA A 123 -11.48 -8.56 3.47
C ALA A 123 -10.47 -7.47 3.04
N LEU A 124 -9.32 -7.86 2.45
CA LEU A 124 -8.34 -6.96 1.84
C LEU A 124 -8.74 -6.54 0.42
N VAL A 125 -9.57 -7.36 -0.23
CA VAL A 125 -10.13 -7.14 -1.55
C VAL A 125 -11.60 -7.49 -1.49
N GLN A 126 -12.46 -6.65 -2.08
CA GLN A 126 -13.89 -6.91 -2.13
C GLN A 126 -14.28 -7.61 -3.42
N PRO A 127 -15.19 -8.60 -3.38
CA PRO A 127 -15.73 -9.22 -4.59
C PRO A 127 -16.54 -8.21 -5.41
N GLN A 128 -16.49 -8.32 -6.74
CA GLN A 128 -17.31 -7.51 -7.65
C GLN A 128 -18.78 -7.95 -7.60
N SER A 129 -19.01 -9.23 -7.35
CA SER A 129 -20.35 -9.78 -7.12
C SER A 129 -20.27 -10.99 -6.18
N GLY A 130 -21.41 -11.34 -5.61
CA GLY A 130 -21.49 -12.36 -4.58
C GLY A 130 -21.25 -11.79 -3.18
N GLN A 131 -21.14 -12.65 -2.19
CA GLN A 131 -21.07 -12.27 -0.78
C GLN A 131 -20.22 -13.25 0.00
N ILE A 132 -19.46 -12.73 0.97
CA ILE A 132 -18.73 -13.54 1.96
C ILE A 132 -19.41 -13.34 3.30
N GLU A 133 -19.76 -14.44 3.94
CA GLU A 133 -20.35 -14.45 5.27
C GLU A 133 -19.40 -15.11 6.26
N ILE A 134 -19.30 -14.52 7.45
CA ILE A 134 -18.74 -15.17 8.62
C ILE A 134 -19.89 -15.63 9.51
N TYR A 135 -19.87 -16.86 9.98
CA TYR A 135 -20.96 -17.41 10.77
C TYR A 135 -20.47 -18.22 11.98
N HIS A 136 -21.27 -18.21 13.02
CA HIS A 136 -21.11 -19.01 14.22
C HIS A 136 -22.49 -19.45 14.72
N GLY A 137 -22.72 -20.78 14.79
CA GLY A 137 -24.03 -21.34 15.10
C GLY A 137 -25.10 -20.82 14.12
N SER A 138 -26.13 -20.16 14.63
CA SER A 138 -27.19 -19.54 13.83
C SER A 138 -26.94 -18.08 13.46
N THR A 139 -25.87 -17.49 13.94
CA THR A 139 -25.53 -16.08 13.67
C THR A 139 -24.71 -16.01 12.40
N HIS A 140 -25.19 -15.22 11.43
CA HIS A 140 -24.54 -14.95 10.16
C HIS A 140 -24.31 -13.44 10.03
N GLN A 141 -23.13 -13.04 9.59
CA GLN A 141 -22.78 -11.64 9.34
C GLN A 141 -22.01 -11.55 8.02
N THR A 142 -22.25 -10.48 7.27
CA THR A 142 -21.42 -10.18 6.10
C THR A 142 -20.01 -9.86 6.55
N LEU A 143 -19.04 -10.50 5.95
CA LEU A 143 -17.63 -10.26 6.23
C LEU A 143 -17.26 -8.81 5.88
N SER A 144 -16.57 -8.15 6.78
CA SER A 144 -16.11 -6.77 6.63
C SER A 144 -14.69 -6.63 7.19
N PRO A 145 -13.97 -5.52 6.89
CA PRO A 145 -12.66 -5.24 7.48
C PRO A 145 -12.63 -5.29 9.02
N LEU A 146 -13.76 -5.00 9.68
CA LEU A 146 -13.87 -5.05 11.14
C LEU A 146 -13.71 -6.46 11.73
N HIS A 147 -13.88 -7.50 10.93
CA HIS A 147 -13.70 -8.90 11.34
C HIS A 147 -12.26 -9.38 11.24
N ARG A 148 -11.32 -8.59 10.68
CA ARG A 148 -9.91 -9.01 10.48
C ARG A 148 -9.21 -9.46 11.75
N CYS A 149 -9.60 -8.93 12.90
CA CYS A 149 -9.07 -9.33 14.20
C CYS A 149 -9.27 -10.80 14.56
N ASN A 150 -10.15 -11.53 13.82
CA ASN A 150 -10.40 -12.95 14.02
C ASN A 150 -9.53 -13.86 13.14
N PHE A 151 -8.70 -13.29 12.26
CA PHE A 151 -7.87 -14.03 11.32
C PHE A 151 -6.39 -13.91 11.66
N VAL A 152 -5.66 -14.98 11.47
CA VAL A 152 -4.21 -14.98 11.42
C VAL A 152 -3.79 -15.36 10.00
N TYR A 153 -2.96 -14.56 9.39
CA TYR A 153 -2.46 -14.80 8.04
C TYR A 153 -0.95 -14.95 8.04
N VAL A 154 -0.49 -16.06 7.51
CA VAL A 154 0.94 -16.30 7.26
C VAL A 154 1.18 -16.22 5.75
N PRO A 155 1.71 -15.10 5.24
CA PRO A 155 1.95 -14.94 3.81
C PRO A 155 3.10 -15.81 3.33
N GLN A 156 3.12 -16.06 2.03
CA GLN A 156 4.26 -16.68 1.36
C GLN A 156 5.36 -15.62 1.15
N GLY A 157 6.58 -15.92 1.57
CA GLY A 157 7.74 -15.06 1.38
C GLY A 157 8.26 -14.44 2.68
N ASN A 158 9.32 -13.67 2.55
CA ASN A 158 9.93 -12.96 3.68
C ASN A 158 9.08 -11.76 4.05
N THR A 159 8.58 -11.73 5.27
CA THR A 159 7.73 -10.66 5.82
C THR A 159 8.37 -10.01 7.04
N LEU A 160 9.63 -10.32 7.31
CA LEU A 160 10.36 -9.68 8.39
C LEU A 160 10.70 -8.24 7.99
N MET A 161 10.49 -7.33 8.90
CA MET A 161 10.94 -5.94 8.76
C MET A 161 12.39 -5.82 9.22
N SER A 162 13.10 -4.85 8.65
CA SER A 162 14.44 -4.49 9.12
C SER A 162 14.40 -4.15 10.61
N GLY A 163 15.29 -4.77 11.39
CA GLY A 163 15.32 -4.65 12.84
C GLY A 163 15.63 -5.99 13.51
N THR A 164 15.44 -6.11 14.81
CA THR A 164 15.70 -7.32 15.55
C THR A 164 14.51 -8.32 15.46
N ILE A 165 14.76 -9.58 15.75
CA ILE A 165 13.69 -10.59 15.89
C ILE A 165 12.69 -10.13 16.96
N ARG A 166 13.17 -9.56 18.06
CA ARG A 166 12.36 -8.97 19.13
C ARG A 166 11.39 -7.91 18.62
N GLU A 167 11.90 -6.96 17.84
CA GLU A 167 11.08 -5.90 17.25
C GLU A 167 10.02 -6.46 16.30
N ASN A 168 10.39 -7.42 15.48
CA ASN A 168 9.45 -8.09 14.59
C ASN A 168 8.35 -8.84 15.35
N LEU A 169 8.67 -9.56 16.43
CA LEU A 169 7.67 -10.24 17.27
C LEU A 169 6.74 -9.25 17.99
N ARG A 170 7.25 -8.09 18.39
CA ARG A 170 6.46 -7.03 19.02
C ARG A 170 5.44 -6.39 18.08
N LEU A 171 5.58 -6.52 16.77
CA LEU A 171 4.51 -6.09 15.84
C LEU A 171 3.20 -6.84 16.09
N GLY A 172 3.26 -8.10 16.57
CA GLY A 172 2.06 -8.85 16.94
C GLY A 172 1.48 -8.45 18.30
N LYS A 173 2.35 -8.06 19.25
CA LYS A 173 1.97 -7.62 20.59
C LYS A 173 3.06 -6.70 21.14
N LEU A 174 2.80 -5.39 21.18
CA LEU A 174 3.79 -4.34 21.50
C LEU A 174 4.43 -4.51 22.89
N ASP A 175 3.67 -5.01 23.86
CA ASP A 175 4.07 -5.24 25.25
C ASP A 175 4.43 -6.70 25.55
N ALA A 176 4.73 -7.51 24.50
CA ALA A 176 5.12 -8.90 24.67
C ALA A 176 6.37 -9.04 25.53
N THR A 177 6.29 -9.94 26.51
CA THR A 177 7.44 -10.32 27.34
C THR A 177 8.36 -11.29 26.61
N ASP A 178 9.60 -11.43 27.05
CA ASP A 178 10.56 -12.37 26.46
C ASP A 178 10.04 -13.82 26.55
N GLU A 179 9.35 -14.18 27.63
CA GLU A 179 8.75 -15.50 27.79
C GLU A 179 7.66 -15.77 26.77
N GLU A 180 6.78 -14.78 26.50
CA GLU A 180 5.73 -14.87 25.49
C GLU A 180 6.32 -14.98 24.08
N MET A 181 7.38 -14.22 23.79
CA MET A 181 8.08 -14.27 22.51
C MET A 181 8.76 -15.64 22.29
N LEU A 182 9.45 -16.15 23.29
CA LEU A 182 10.09 -17.47 23.22
C LEU A 182 9.06 -18.60 23.11
N HIS A 183 7.91 -18.46 23.77
CA HIS A 183 6.80 -19.40 23.63
C HIS A 183 6.22 -19.37 22.20
N ALA A 184 6.02 -18.19 21.63
CA ALA A 184 5.56 -18.04 20.25
C ALA A 184 6.53 -18.67 19.25
N LEU A 185 7.84 -18.47 19.43
CA LEU A 185 8.87 -19.11 18.62
C LEU A 185 8.86 -20.63 18.75
N HIS A 186 8.68 -21.15 19.95
CA HIS A 186 8.57 -22.60 20.19
C HIS A 186 7.36 -23.19 19.46
N VAL A 187 6.18 -22.57 19.58
CA VAL A 187 4.95 -23.01 18.90
C VAL A 187 5.11 -22.96 17.36
N SER A 188 5.88 -22.03 16.83
CA SER A 188 6.18 -21.93 15.40
C SER A 188 7.37 -22.77 14.92
N CYS A 189 7.92 -23.65 15.79
CA CYS A 189 9.11 -24.47 15.51
C CYS A 189 10.37 -23.65 15.17
N ALA A 190 10.47 -22.43 15.70
CA ALA A 190 11.59 -21.52 15.50
C ALA A 190 12.54 -21.48 16.72
N ASP A 191 12.70 -22.61 17.43
CA ASP A 191 13.57 -22.72 18.60
C ASP A 191 15.05 -22.38 18.32
N PHE A 192 15.47 -22.52 17.06
CA PHE A 192 16.84 -22.18 16.62
C PHE A 192 17.24 -20.74 16.96
N VAL A 193 16.28 -19.82 17.18
CA VAL A 193 16.56 -18.44 17.58
C VAL A 193 17.30 -18.37 18.91
N LYS A 194 17.11 -19.34 19.81
CA LYS A 194 17.84 -19.43 21.09
C LYS A 194 19.32 -19.76 20.93
N ASP A 195 19.68 -20.39 19.80
CA ASP A 195 21.02 -20.82 19.47
C ASP A 195 21.80 -19.74 18.69
N LEU A 196 21.13 -18.65 18.31
CA LEU A 196 21.76 -17.51 17.66
C LEU A 196 22.62 -16.74 18.68
N PRO A 197 23.76 -16.15 18.27
CA PRO A 197 24.68 -15.43 19.16
C PRO A 197 23.99 -14.31 19.95
N GLU A 198 23.04 -13.61 19.35
CA GLU A 198 22.30 -12.49 19.95
C GLU A 198 20.85 -12.85 20.30
N GLY A 199 20.45 -14.12 20.11
CA GLY A 199 19.10 -14.60 20.42
C GLY A 199 18.00 -13.73 19.80
N LEU A 200 17.09 -13.22 20.64
CA LEU A 200 16.00 -12.34 20.21
C LEU A 200 16.48 -11.00 19.64
N ASP A 201 17.69 -10.57 19.97
CA ASP A 201 18.25 -9.28 19.51
C ASP A 201 19.05 -9.41 18.21
N THR A 202 19.04 -10.62 17.60
CA THR A 202 19.63 -10.85 16.29
C THR A 202 18.93 -10.00 15.23
N LEU A 203 19.74 -9.29 14.42
CA LEU A 203 19.26 -8.45 13.35
C LEU A 203 18.73 -9.25 12.18
N CYS A 204 17.52 -8.95 11.76
CA CYS A 204 16.94 -9.38 10.48
C CYS A 204 17.30 -8.31 9.44
N SER A 205 18.16 -8.66 8.49
CA SER A 205 18.45 -7.86 7.30
C SER A 205 17.80 -8.50 6.09
N GLU A 206 17.35 -7.67 5.15
CA GLU A 206 16.97 -8.14 3.81
C GLU A 206 18.14 -8.78 3.08
#